data_2ea58982041554b63a9300bfb9f04749
#
_entry.id   2ea58982041554b63a9300bfb9f04749
#
_cell.length_a   1.000
_cell.length_b   1.000
_cell.length_c   1.000
_cell.angle_alpha   90.00
_cell.angle_beta   90.00
_cell.angle_gamma   90.00
#
_symmetry.space_group_name_H-M   'P 1'
#
loop_
_entity.id
_entity.type
_entity.pdbx_description
1 polymer ?
#
loop_
_entity_poly.entity_id
_entity_poly.type
_entity_poly.pdbx_seq_one_letter_code
_entity_poly.pdbx_strand_id
1 'polypeptide(L)'
;PVIFHPLKKVESGSVVWELAQAGISAICAHTNLDMAQGGVNTCLAERLQLKNVRMLKEYEHSGLQEGLIGETGHPYTPEEFAAFVKDVLGCDGLKYVNGGKTITTVGLCGGAGADLTPDAAEQGAQAMVTADTKHNQLLDAEDMGITLVAAGHFFTEDVVIVPLMERLQNRFPEVKMAKSVRAHSPARFL
;
A
#
# COMPACT_ATOMS: atom_id res chain seq x y z
N PRO A 1 -4.15 5.31 10.42
CA PRO A 1 -3.59 6.38 11.26
C PRO A 1 -4.49 6.67 12.47
N VAL A 2 -3.89 7.25 13.53
CA VAL A 2 -4.61 7.62 14.75
C VAL A 2 -5.49 8.86 14.51
N ILE A 3 -5.12 9.70 13.57
CA ILE A 3 -5.82 10.94 13.21
C ILE A 3 -6.08 10.91 11.69
N PHE A 4 -7.34 10.66 11.30
CA PHE A 4 -7.78 10.68 9.89
C PHE A 4 -8.26 12.05 9.43
N HIS A 5 -8.87 12.80 10.36
CA HIS A 5 -9.50 14.10 10.09
C HIS A 5 -9.08 15.09 11.15
N PRO A 6 -9.20 16.41 10.89
CA PRO A 6 -8.98 17.43 11.91
C PRO A 6 -9.82 17.16 13.15
N LEU A 7 -9.17 17.17 14.29
CA LEU A 7 -9.84 16.89 15.57
C LEU A 7 -10.72 18.07 15.97
N LYS A 8 -11.99 17.80 16.27
CA LYS A 8 -12.92 18.82 16.84
C LYS A 8 -12.87 18.83 18.37
N LYS A 9 -12.52 17.72 18.99
CA LYS A 9 -12.32 17.57 20.43
C LYS A 9 -11.29 16.49 20.72
N VAL A 10 -10.66 16.55 21.87
CA VAL A 10 -9.77 15.51 22.39
C VAL A 10 -10.40 14.96 23.66
N GLU A 11 -10.65 13.67 23.70
CA GLU A 11 -11.24 12.99 24.85
C GLU A 11 -10.13 12.54 25.82
N SER A 12 -10.39 12.69 27.12
CA SER A 12 -9.47 12.20 28.16
C SER A 12 -9.26 10.68 28.03
N GLY A 13 -8.00 10.24 28.13
CA GLY A 13 -7.62 8.85 27.96
C GLY A 13 -7.51 8.38 26.51
N SER A 14 -7.76 9.26 25.52
CA SER A 14 -7.45 8.95 24.12
C SER A 14 -5.94 9.01 23.86
N VAL A 15 -5.47 8.33 22.82
CA VAL A 15 -4.05 8.36 22.42
C VAL A 15 -3.55 9.80 22.23
N VAL A 16 -4.36 10.65 21.62
CA VAL A 16 -4.00 12.07 21.40
C VAL A 16 -3.88 12.83 22.72
N TRP A 17 -4.76 12.55 23.69
CA TRP A 17 -4.68 13.11 25.04
C TRP A 17 -3.38 12.70 25.74
N GLU A 18 -3.04 11.41 25.72
CA GLU A 18 -1.83 10.90 26.33
C GLU A 18 -0.56 11.49 25.70
N LEU A 19 -0.52 11.61 24.39
CA LEU A 19 0.57 12.27 23.66
C LEU A 19 0.73 13.72 24.08
N ALA A 20 -0.38 14.46 24.16
CA ALA A 20 -0.37 15.87 24.57
C ALA A 20 0.11 16.05 26.01
N GLN A 21 -0.35 15.19 26.94
CA GLN A 21 0.11 15.23 28.34
C GLN A 21 1.60 14.89 28.48
N ALA A 22 2.10 13.99 27.64
CA ALA A 22 3.50 13.61 27.64
C ALA A 22 4.42 14.62 26.90
N GLY A 23 3.86 15.67 26.30
CA GLY A 23 4.62 16.62 25.49
C GLY A 23 5.18 16.01 24.20
N ILE A 24 4.54 14.96 23.68
CA ILE A 24 4.97 14.25 22.48
C ILE A 24 4.21 14.79 21.27
N SER A 25 4.96 15.28 20.28
CA SER A 25 4.39 15.66 18.97
C SER A 25 4.06 14.41 18.13
N ALA A 26 2.92 14.43 17.45
CA ALA A 26 2.52 13.37 16.54
C ALA A 26 2.26 13.91 15.13
N ILE A 27 2.78 13.21 14.13
CA ILE A 27 2.51 13.47 12.72
C ILE A 27 1.86 12.21 12.15
N CYS A 28 0.64 12.34 11.64
CA CYS A 28 -0.06 11.27 10.96
C CYS A 28 -0.03 11.54 9.45
N ALA A 29 0.83 10.82 8.74
CA ALA A 29 0.80 10.77 7.29
C ALA A 29 -0.23 9.72 6.84
N HIS A 30 -0.97 10.00 5.78
CA HIS A 30 -2.02 9.17 5.20
C HIS A 30 -1.87 9.19 3.68
N THR A 31 -2.91 9.40 2.92
CA THR A 31 -2.91 9.45 1.45
C THR A 31 -1.83 10.38 0.85
N ASN A 32 -1.45 11.44 1.57
CA ASN A 32 -0.34 12.30 1.18
C ASN A 32 1.02 11.58 1.14
N LEU A 33 1.21 10.54 1.96
CA LEU A 33 2.42 9.71 1.92
C LEU A 33 2.31 8.61 0.86
N ASP A 34 1.11 8.11 0.59
CA ASP A 34 0.89 7.11 -0.46
C ASP A 34 1.26 7.68 -1.83
N MET A 35 0.87 8.95 -2.08
CA MET A 35 1.07 9.65 -3.34
C MET A 35 2.44 10.33 -3.48
N ALA A 36 3.18 10.47 -2.39
CA ALA A 36 4.48 11.14 -2.41
C ALA A 36 5.50 10.35 -3.25
N GLN A 37 6.38 11.08 -3.94
CA GLN A 37 7.55 10.46 -4.57
C GLN A 37 8.43 9.79 -3.50
N GLY A 38 8.67 8.48 -3.66
CA GLY A 38 9.32 7.64 -2.66
C GLY A 38 8.46 7.40 -1.40
N GLY A 39 7.16 7.59 -1.51
CA GLY A 39 6.17 7.20 -0.51
C GLY A 39 5.75 5.74 -0.65
N VAL A 40 4.58 5.40 -0.09
CA VAL A 40 4.10 4.01 0.02
C VAL A 40 4.06 3.31 -1.33
N ASN A 41 3.40 3.91 -2.34
CA ASN A 41 3.25 3.27 -3.64
C ASN A 41 4.59 3.07 -4.36
N THR A 42 5.53 4.02 -4.23
CA THR A 42 6.88 3.86 -4.78
C THR A 42 7.62 2.71 -4.11
N CYS A 43 7.62 2.64 -2.78
CA CYS A 43 8.27 1.58 -2.02
C CYS A 43 7.63 0.21 -2.28
N LEU A 44 6.31 0.17 -2.47
CA LEU A 44 5.59 -1.06 -2.83
C LEU A 44 5.99 -1.53 -4.24
N ALA A 45 6.08 -0.62 -5.22
CA ALA A 45 6.55 -0.95 -6.58
C ALA A 45 7.98 -1.52 -6.57
N GLU A 46 8.87 -0.90 -5.78
CA GLU A 46 10.25 -1.36 -5.59
C GLU A 46 10.28 -2.76 -4.93
N ARG A 47 9.47 -2.98 -3.90
CA ARG A 47 9.37 -4.27 -3.21
C ARG A 47 8.87 -5.36 -4.14
N LEU A 48 7.91 -5.05 -5.02
CA LEU A 48 7.41 -5.94 -6.06
C LEU A 48 8.35 -6.04 -7.29
N GLN A 49 9.51 -5.38 -7.25
CA GLN A 49 10.53 -5.39 -8.30
C GLN A 49 10.00 -4.95 -9.68
N LEU A 50 9.00 -4.07 -9.71
CA LEU A 50 8.41 -3.59 -10.95
C LEU A 50 9.36 -2.67 -11.70
N LYS A 51 9.33 -2.76 -13.02
CA LYS A 51 10.09 -1.94 -13.97
C LYS A 51 9.14 -1.01 -14.74
N ASN A 52 9.70 0.00 -15.38
CA ASN A 52 8.93 0.95 -16.21
C ASN A 52 7.72 1.51 -15.48
N VAL A 53 7.90 1.83 -14.19
CA VAL A 53 6.83 2.26 -13.30
C VAL A 53 6.36 3.66 -13.69
N ARG A 54 5.04 3.81 -13.82
CA ARG A 54 4.37 5.07 -14.15
C ARG A 54 3.10 5.25 -13.32
N MET A 55 2.54 6.44 -13.35
CA MET A 55 1.27 6.76 -12.70
C MET A 55 0.15 5.85 -13.25
N LEU A 56 -0.66 5.29 -12.34
CA LEU A 56 -1.86 4.56 -12.70
C LEU A 56 -3.02 5.52 -12.93
N LYS A 57 -3.24 6.46 -12.01
CA LYS A 57 -4.30 7.47 -12.08
C LYS A 57 -3.83 8.78 -11.48
N GLU A 58 -4.32 9.89 -12.00
CA GLU A 58 -4.12 11.19 -11.42
C GLU A 58 -5.20 11.48 -10.37
N TYR A 59 -4.77 11.89 -9.19
CA TYR A 59 -5.68 12.25 -8.09
C TYR A 59 -6.25 13.67 -8.31
N GLU A 60 -7.56 13.78 -8.50
CA GLU A 60 -8.31 15.06 -8.55
C GLU A 60 -7.65 16.17 -9.40
N HIS A 61 -7.04 15.83 -10.53
CA HIS A 61 -6.32 16.79 -11.41
C HIS A 61 -5.22 17.60 -10.70
N SER A 62 -4.59 17.00 -9.69
CA SER A 62 -3.58 17.64 -8.83
C SER A 62 -2.14 17.45 -9.31
N GLY A 63 -1.93 16.63 -10.33
CA GLY A 63 -0.60 16.16 -10.74
C GLY A 63 -0.04 15.07 -9.81
N LEU A 64 -0.77 14.70 -8.76
CA LEU A 64 -0.36 13.64 -7.83
C LEU A 64 -0.82 12.27 -8.34
N GLN A 65 0.00 11.25 -8.07
CA GLN A 65 -0.26 9.87 -8.53
C GLN A 65 -1.11 9.08 -7.52
N GLU A 66 -2.28 8.65 -7.95
CA GLU A 66 -3.09 7.69 -7.21
C GLU A 66 -2.83 6.28 -7.76
N GLY A 67 -2.01 5.50 -7.02
CA GLY A 67 -1.51 4.22 -7.49
C GLY A 67 -0.44 4.31 -8.58
N LEU A 68 0.19 3.19 -8.84
CA LEU A 68 1.22 3.03 -9.87
C LEU A 68 0.92 1.80 -10.72
N ILE A 69 1.50 1.75 -11.93
CA ILE A 69 1.47 0.59 -12.81
C ILE A 69 2.87 0.36 -13.36
N GLY A 70 3.29 -0.90 -13.44
CA GLY A 70 4.62 -1.27 -13.92
C GLY A 70 4.67 -2.69 -14.46
N GLU A 71 5.82 -3.09 -14.96
CA GLU A 71 6.06 -4.38 -15.59
C GLU A 71 6.81 -5.31 -14.64
N THR A 72 6.44 -6.59 -14.64
CA THR A 72 7.18 -7.65 -13.93
C THR A 72 8.48 -7.99 -14.67
N GLY A 73 9.47 -8.54 -13.96
CA GLY A 73 10.74 -8.95 -14.56
C GLY A 73 10.63 -10.19 -15.46
N HIS A 74 9.57 -10.97 -15.29
CA HIS A 74 9.21 -12.17 -16.09
C HIS A 74 7.71 -12.43 -15.94
N PRO A 75 7.12 -13.22 -16.84
CA PRO A 75 5.71 -13.60 -16.74
C PRO A 75 5.44 -14.48 -15.52
N TYR A 76 4.25 -14.31 -14.91
CA TYR A 76 3.74 -15.14 -13.81
C TYR A 76 2.37 -15.72 -14.16
N THR A 77 2.04 -16.89 -13.64
CA THR A 77 0.65 -17.30 -13.47
C THR A 77 0.03 -16.51 -12.30
N PRO A 78 -1.31 -16.43 -12.17
CA PRO A 78 -1.97 -15.78 -11.03
C PRO A 78 -1.52 -16.34 -9.67
N GLU A 79 -1.37 -17.64 -9.56
CA GLU A 79 -0.94 -18.33 -8.34
C GLU A 79 0.51 -17.99 -7.96
N GLU A 80 1.42 -18.07 -8.95
CA GLU A 80 2.83 -17.71 -8.75
C GLU A 80 3.00 -16.26 -8.35
N PHE A 81 2.21 -15.36 -8.97
CA PHE A 81 2.25 -13.93 -8.62
C PHE A 81 1.73 -13.67 -7.20
N ALA A 82 0.61 -14.30 -6.82
CA ALA A 82 0.09 -14.19 -5.46
C ALA A 82 1.09 -14.73 -4.42
N ALA A 83 1.73 -15.86 -4.71
CA ALA A 83 2.78 -16.42 -3.87
C ALA A 83 4.01 -15.49 -3.76
N PHE A 84 4.44 -14.92 -4.88
CA PHE A 84 5.52 -13.92 -4.92
C PHE A 84 5.19 -12.69 -4.06
N VAL A 85 3.99 -12.11 -4.23
CA VAL A 85 3.54 -10.96 -3.42
C VAL A 85 3.54 -11.30 -1.93
N LYS A 86 3.03 -12.49 -1.56
CA LYS A 86 3.04 -12.96 -0.18
C LYS A 86 4.45 -13.02 0.41
N ASP A 87 5.39 -13.58 -0.34
CA ASP A 87 6.77 -13.78 0.08
C ASP A 87 7.51 -12.44 0.25
N VAL A 88 7.49 -11.58 -0.78
CA VAL A 88 8.26 -10.32 -0.75
C VAL A 88 7.71 -9.30 0.25
N LEU A 89 6.41 -9.35 0.57
CA LEU A 89 5.81 -8.50 1.59
C LEU A 89 5.86 -9.12 2.99
N GLY A 90 6.18 -10.42 3.09
CA GLY A 90 6.19 -11.15 4.35
C GLY A 90 4.79 -11.32 4.96
N CYS A 91 3.77 -11.48 4.12
CA CYS A 91 2.38 -11.61 4.60
C CYS A 91 2.15 -12.96 5.27
N ASP A 92 1.51 -12.96 6.45
CA ASP A 92 1.05 -14.20 7.11
C ASP A 92 0.04 -14.97 6.23
N GLY A 93 -0.77 -14.24 5.46
CA GLY A 93 -1.73 -14.73 4.48
C GLY A 93 -2.23 -13.60 3.60
N LEU A 94 -2.76 -13.94 2.45
CA LEU A 94 -3.44 -13.02 1.56
C LEU A 94 -4.64 -13.72 0.88
N LYS A 95 -5.50 -12.94 0.27
CA LYS A 95 -6.55 -13.47 -0.62
C LYS A 95 -6.34 -12.91 -2.02
N TYR A 96 -6.69 -13.68 -3.04
CA TYR A 96 -6.63 -13.20 -4.41
C TYR A 96 -7.77 -13.77 -5.27
N VAL A 97 -8.08 -13.06 -6.33
CA VAL A 97 -8.94 -13.50 -7.43
C VAL A 97 -8.04 -13.92 -8.58
N ASN A 98 -8.30 -15.07 -9.19
CA ASN A 98 -7.59 -15.54 -10.37
C ASN A 98 -8.24 -14.95 -11.63
N GLY A 99 -7.57 -14.00 -12.28
CA GLY A 99 -8.02 -13.38 -13.55
C GLY A 99 -7.77 -14.21 -14.81
N GLY A 100 -7.16 -15.39 -14.68
CA GLY A 100 -6.96 -16.35 -15.79
C GLY A 100 -5.91 -15.95 -16.82
N LYS A 101 -5.22 -14.82 -16.66
CA LYS A 101 -4.22 -14.30 -17.61
C LYS A 101 -2.80 -14.42 -17.07
N THR A 102 -1.83 -14.62 -17.95
CA THR A 102 -0.42 -14.45 -17.61
C THR A 102 -0.14 -12.99 -17.24
N ILE A 103 0.54 -12.77 -16.12
CA ILE A 103 0.80 -11.46 -15.56
C ILE A 103 2.17 -10.98 -16.00
N THR A 104 2.20 -9.84 -16.68
CA THR A 104 3.41 -9.11 -17.09
C THR A 104 3.31 -7.62 -16.73
N THR A 105 2.10 -7.11 -16.48
CA THR A 105 1.84 -5.73 -16.10
C THR A 105 0.94 -5.71 -14.87
N VAL A 106 1.33 -4.92 -13.87
CA VAL A 106 0.72 -4.89 -12.54
C VAL A 106 0.39 -3.46 -12.14
N GLY A 107 -0.87 -3.21 -11.83
CA GLY A 107 -1.29 -2.04 -11.08
C GLY A 107 -1.09 -2.24 -9.58
N LEU A 108 -0.83 -1.17 -8.84
CA LEU A 108 -0.74 -1.24 -7.39
C LEU A 108 -1.24 0.03 -6.71
N CYS A 109 -1.77 -0.15 -5.51
CA CYS A 109 -2.03 0.92 -4.56
C CYS A 109 -2.04 0.33 -3.15
N GLY A 110 -1.18 0.83 -2.26
CA GLY A 110 -1.16 0.44 -0.85
C GLY A 110 -2.47 0.77 -0.15
N GLY A 111 -2.75 0.13 0.99
CA GLY A 111 -3.98 0.37 1.73
C GLY A 111 -5.25 -0.05 0.96
N ALA A 112 -6.29 0.77 0.96
CA ALA A 112 -7.61 0.46 0.40
C ALA A 112 -7.77 0.92 -1.06
N GLY A 113 -6.86 0.52 -1.95
CA GLY A 113 -6.80 0.94 -3.35
C GLY A 113 -7.58 0.07 -4.34
N ALA A 114 -8.45 -0.83 -3.90
CA ALA A 114 -9.15 -1.76 -4.79
C ALA A 114 -10.09 -1.06 -5.81
N ASP A 115 -10.53 0.17 -5.54
CA ASP A 115 -11.34 0.97 -6.46
C ASP A 115 -10.57 1.38 -7.74
N LEU A 116 -9.24 1.26 -7.76
CA LEU A 116 -8.39 1.49 -8.93
C LEU A 116 -8.25 0.26 -9.85
N THR A 117 -8.87 -0.87 -9.52
CA THR A 117 -8.80 -2.09 -10.34
C THR A 117 -9.31 -1.87 -11.76
N PRO A 118 -10.43 -1.14 -12.01
CA PRO A 118 -10.86 -0.83 -13.37
C PRO A 118 -9.85 0.02 -14.14
N ASP A 119 -9.27 1.05 -13.51
CA ASP A 119 -8.24 1.91 -14.13
C ASP A 119 -6.99 1.08 -14.51
N ALA A 120 -6.60 0.11 -13.67
CA ALA A 120 -5.49 -0.80 -13.96
C ALA A 120 -5.80 -1.72 -15.15
N ALA A 121 -7.01 -2.30 -15.21
CA ALA A 121 -7.46 -3.13 -16.32
C ALA A 121 -7.51 -2.34 -17.63
N GLU A 122 -8.03 -1.11 -17.62
CA GLU A 122 -8.08 -0.22 -18.79
C GLU A 122 -6.68 0.11 -19.33
N GLN A 123 -5.68 0.24 -18.44
CA GLN A 123 -4.29 0.46 -18.82
C GLN A 123 -3.54 -0.84 -19.18
N GLY A 124 -4.24 -1.97 -19.27
CA GLY A 124 -3.71 -3.24 -19.74
C GLY A 124 -3.00 -4.07 -18.66
N ALA A 125 -3.19 -3.78 -17.37
CA ALA A 125 -2.69 -4.63 -16.30
C ALA A 125 -3.45 -5.97 -16.27
N GLN A 126 -2.74 -7.04 -15.99
CA GLN A 126 -3.31 -8.36 -15.74
C GLN A 126 -3.47 -8.64 -14.25
N ALA A 127 -2.82 -7.83 -13.40
CA ALA A 127 -2.99 -7.90 -11.96
C ALA A 127 -3.07 -6.53 -11.31
N MET A 128 -3.74 -6.49 -10.15
CA MET A 128 -3.77 -5.34 -9.23
C MET A 128 -3.37 -5.82 -7.84
N VAL A 129 -2.42 -5.12 -7.20
CA VAL A 129 -2.02 -5.38 -5.82
C VAL A 129 -2.51 -4.25 -4.93
N THR A 130 -3.24 -4.61 -3.88
CA THR A 130 -3.75 -3.68 -2.87
C THR A 130 -3.87 -4.40 -1.52
N ALA A 131 -4.52 -3.78 -0.54
CA ALA A 131 -4.70 -4.39 0.77
C ALA A 131 -6.13 -4.83 1.05
N ASP A 132 -7.03 -3.86 1.17
CA ASP A 132 -8.40 -4.11 1.61
C ASP A 132 -9.34 -4.20 0.41
N THR A 133 -10.19 -5.22 0.45
CA THR A 133 -11.15 -5.48 -0.64
C THR A 133 -12.52 -5.83 -0.09
N LYS A 134 -13.55 -5.27 -0.70
CA LYS A 134 -14.95 -5.64 -0.48
C LYS A 134 -15.31 -6.82 -1.39
N HIS A 135 -16.38 -7.55 -1.04
CA HIS A 135 -16.82 -8.71 -1.82
C HIS A 135 -17.17 -8.36 -3.28
N ASN A 136 -17.86 -7.26 -3.50
CA ASN A 136 -18.19 -6.81 -4.85
C ASN A 136 -16.94 -6.50 -5.70
N GLN A 137 -15.89 -5.91 -5.11
CA GLN A 137 -14.64 -5.64 -5.83
C GLN A 137 -13.92 -6.92 -6.27
N LEU A 138 -14.08 -8.02 -5.51
CA LEU A 138 -13.55 -9.33 -5.90
C LEU A 138 -14.33 -9.90 -7.10
N LEU A 139 -15.67 -9.77 -7.10
CA LEU A 139 -16.52 -10.17 -8.23
C LEU A 139 -16.21 -9.35 -9.48
N ASP A 140 -16.11 -8.02 -9.33
CA ASP A 140 -15.77 -7.11 -10.43
C ASP A 140 -14.41 -7.47 -11.05
N ALA A 141 -13.42 -7.82 -10.23
CA ALA A 141 -12.10 -8.24 -10.71
C ALA A 141 -12.16 -9.57 -11.49
N GLU A 142 -12.97 -10.53 -11.01
CA GLU A 142 -13.20 -11.81 -11.70
C GLU A 142 -13.85 -11.57 -13.07
N ASP A 143 -14.90 -10.77 -13.12
CA ASP A 143 -15.62 -10.42 -14.36
C ASP A 143 -14.71 -9.69 -15.37
N MET A 144 -13.84 -8.81 -14.91
CA MET A 144 -12.84 -8.13 -15.75
C MET A 144 -11.70 -9.05 -16.19
N GLY A 145 -11.54 -10.23 -15.58
CA GLY A 145 -10.42 -11.12 -15.82
C GLY A 145 -9.09 -10.50 -15.44
N ILE A 146 -9.05 -9.78 -14.31
CA ILE A 146 -7.84 -9.21 -13.68
C ILE A 146 -7.55 -9.92 -12.35
N THR A 147 -6.31 -10.31 -12.14
CA THR A 147 -5.91 -10.92 -10.87
C THR A 147 -5.81 -9.85 -9.79
N LEU A 148 -6.73 -9.84 -8.84
CA LEU A 148 -6.70 -8.90 -7.71
C LEU A 148 -6.09 -9.55 -6.48
N VAL A 149 -4.96 -9.04 -6.00
CA VAL A 149 -4.23 -9.54 -4.83
C VAL A 149 -4.43 -8.58 -3.66
N ALA A 150 -5.06 -9.06 -2.60
CA ALA A 150 -5.29 -8.31 -1.35
C ALA A 150 -4.31 -8.80 -0.28
N ALA A 151 -3.19 -8.08 -0.13
CA ALA A 151 -2.05 -8.48 0.68
C ALA A 151 -2.08 -7.97 2.13
N GLY A 152 -3.16 -7.24 2.51
CA GLY A 152 -3.36 -6.70 3.84
C GLY A 152 -2.71 -5.33 4.09
N HIS A 153 -3.42 -4.48 4.83
CA HIS A 153 -3.12 -3.06 5.01
C HIS A 153 -1.70 -2.82 5.56
N PHE A 154 -1.38 -3.50 6.65
CA PHE A 154 -0.06 -3.38 7.27
C PHE A 154 1.09 -3.69 6.30
N PHE A 155 0.98 -4.79 5.57
CA PHE A 155 2.07 -5.29 4.71
C PHE A 155 2.30 -4.42 3.47
N THR A 156 1.23 -3.80 2.93
CA THR A 156 1.36 -2.90 1.77
C THR A 156 1.85 -1.50 2.14
N GLU A 157 1.71 -1.08 3.40
CA GLU A 157 2.12 0.25 3.86
C GLU A 157 3.43 0.24 4.68
N ASP A 158 3.73 -0.82 5.43
CA ASP A 158 4.95 -0.91 6.24
C ASP A 158 6.23 -0.83 5.40
N VAL A 159 6.14 -1.12 4.12
CA VAL A 159 7.25 -1.03 3.15
C VAL A 159 7.92 0.35 3.12
N VAL A 160 7.20 1.42 3.45
CA VAL A 160 7.71 2.81 3.43
C VAL A 160 8.51 3.16 4.69
N ILE A 161 8.34 2.44 5.80
CA ILE A 161 8.84 2.89 7.11
C ILE A 161 10.37 2.97 7.13
N VAL A 162 11.07 1.95 6.67
CA VAL A 162 12.54 1.95 6.66
C VAL A 162 13.08 2.99 5.67
N PRO A 163 12.64 3.05 4.40
CA PRO A 163 13.07 4.11 3.48
C PRO A 163 12.78 5.53 3.98
N LEU A 164 11.63 5.74 4.63
CA LEU A 164 11.29 7.04 5.22
C LEU A 164 12.23 7.40 6.38
N MET A 165 12.52 6.44 7.27
CA MET A 165 13.47 6.63 8.37
C MET A 165 14.87 7.00 7.86
N GLU A 166 15.38 6.30 6.85
CA GLU A 166 16.69 6.59 6.24
C GLU A 166 16.73 7.99 5.64
N ARG A 167 15.66 8.39 4.94
CA ARG A 167 15.53 9.73 4.37
C ARG A 167 15.49 10.82 5.44
N LEU A 168 14.74 10.60 6.52
CA LEU A 168 14.66 11.52 7.66
C LEU A 168 15.99 11.56 8.41
N GLN A 169 16.67 10.43 8.63
CA GLN A 169 17.98 10.38 9.29
C GLN A 169 19.05 11.13 8.48
N ASN A 170 19.02 11.02 7.16
CA ASN A 170 19.92 11.76 6.29
C ASN A 170 19.67 13.29 6.34
N ARG A 171 18.40 13.69 6.49
CA ARG A 171 18.01 15.12 6.56
C ARG A 171 18.26 15.73 7.95
N PHE A 172 18.12 14.93 9.00
CA PHE A 172 18.20 15.31 10.41
C PHE A 172 19.12 14.34 11.16
N PRO A 173 20.44 14.40 10.91
CA PRO A 173 21.39 13.44 11.48
C PRO A 173 21.48 13.49 13.02
N GLU A 174 21.11 14.62 13.61
CA GLU A 174 21.07 14.82 15.06
C GLU A 174 19.86 14.17 15.74
N VAL A 175 18.83 13.78 14.98
CA VAL A 175 17.60 13.16 15.51
C VAL A 175 17.74 11.65 15.50
N LYS A 176 17.60 11.02 16.65
CA LYS A 176 17.63 9.55 16.77
C LYS A 176 16.31 8.96 16.27
N MET A 177 16.37 8.16 15.22
CA MET A 177 15.22 7.46 14.63
C MET A 177 15.08 6.04 15.16
N ALA A 178 13.85 5.56 15.29
CA ALA A 178 13.58 4.18 15.62
C ALA A 178 12.22 3.72 15.05
N LYS A 179 12.18 2.52 14.46
CA LYS A 179 10.93 1.84 14.10
C LYS A 179 10.35 1.18 15.36
N SER A 180 9.05 1.29 15.57
CA SER A 180 8.38 0.61 16.68
C SER A 180 8.43 -0.91 16.47
N VAL A 181 8.92 -1.63 17.47
CA VAL A 181 8.91 -3.10 17.49
C VAL A 181 7.53 -3.69 17.80
N ARG A 182 6.55 -2.85 18.14
CA ARG A 182 5.16 -3.25 18.39
C ARG A 182 4.25 -3.13 17.17
N ALA A 183 4.75 -2.47 16.09
CA ALA A 183 3.99 -2.36 14.85
C ALA A 183 3.88 -3.74 14.17
N HIS A 184 2.67 -4.22 13.98
CA HIS A 184 2.36 -5.51 13.37
C HIS A 184 0.93 -5.51 12.81
N SER A 185 0.64 -6.46 11.92
CA SER A 185 -0.74 -6.70 11.50
C SER A 185 -1.56 -7.28 12.66
N PRO A 186 -2.74 -6.73 12.97
CA PRO A 186 -3.64 -7.33 13.96
C PRO A 186 -4.34 -8.58 13.43
N ALA A 187 -4.41 -8.75 12.09
CA ALA A 187 -5.03 -9.91 11.45
C ALA A 187 -4.21 -11.18 11.72
N ARG A 188 -4.90 -12.30 11.87
CA ARG A 188 -4.31 -13.63 11.99
C ARG A 188 -4.93 -14.53 10.94
N PHE A 189 -4.14 -15.46 10.43
CA PHE A 189 -4.55 -16.49 9.48
C PHE A 189 -4.42 -17.87 10.13
N LEU A 190 -5.41 -18.72 9.90
CA LEU A 190 -5.46 -20.10 10.41
C LEU A 190 -4.90 -21.07 9.37
#